data_49ca4d8b2040aa3adf6f2d4dafc62496
#
_entry.id   49ca4d8b2040aa3adf6f2d4dafc62496
#
_cell.length_a   1.000
_cell.length_b   1.000
_cell.length_c   1.000
_cell.angle_alpha   90.00
_cell.angle_beta   90.00
_cell.angle_gamma   90.00
#
_symmetry.space_group_name_H-M   'P 1'
#
loop_
_entity.id
_entity.type
_entity.pdbx_description
1 polymer ?
#
loop_
_entity_poly.entity_id
_entity_poly.type
_entity_poly.pdbx_seq_one_letter_code
_entity_poly.pdbx_strand_id
1 'polypeptide(L)'
;MRSFLTTVLVFLVMLGILAYNSFYIVGQNQQALVLNFGKPSAQISEPGLHWMIPIAQNVEMFDKRLLELDTTPKPVLVSDQKQLVVDAFARYRIDDPLRFFQSFGTEEGARARLSDFVATTLRSVLGNATFRELVRDKREELMRRITADVNQNVSGLGVTVVDVRIKRADLPPQNQQAVFARMKSERQREAAEWRAKGEEQSRIIRAEANRNVVVLTANATKDSESTRGEGEANSNTVMAAAFSKDPDFFAFYRSMKAYEGSLQANDTRVLLSPDSEFFKYFTDPNGKMATPAK
;
A
#
# COMPACT_ATOMS: atom_id res chain seq x y z
N MET A 1 0.93 -91.20 -30.45
CA MET A 1 2.16 -90.41 -30.21
C MET A 1 1.99 -88.92 -30.71
N ARG A 2 1.47 -88.66 -31.89
CA ARG A 2 1.30 -87.25 -32.40
C ARG A 2 0.38 -86.41 -31.54
N SER A 3 -0.75 -86.87 -31.05
CA SER A 3 -1.68 -86.16 -30.17
C SER A 3 -1.08 -85.84 -28.79
N PHE A 4 -0.28 -86.71 -28.24
CA PHE A 4 0.43 -86.48 -26.97
C PHE A 4 1.50 -85.42 -27.12
N LEU A 5 2.22 -85.37 -28.24
CA LEU A 5 3.26 -84.41 -28.49
C LEU A 5 2.61 -82.98 -28.71
N THR A 6 1.47 -82.90 -29.39
CA THR A 6 0.75 -81.67 -29.55
C THR A 6 0.18 -81.12 -28.24
N THR A 7 -0.35 -82.00 -27.38
CA THR A 7 -0.83 -81.63 -26.03
C THR A 7 0.29 -81.07 -25.17
N VAL A 8 1.46 -81.71 -25.18
CA VAL A 8 2.64 -81.24 -24.43
C VAL A 8 3.13 -79.90 -24.98
N LEU A 9 3.16 -79.73 -26.30
CA LEU A 9 3.54 -78.49 -26.93
C LEU A 9 2.59 -77.32 -26.53
N VAL A 10 1.27 -77.56 -26.59
CA VAL A 10 0.27 -76.58 -26.15
C VAL A 10 0.44 -76.23 -24.66
N PHE A 11 0.69 -77.21 -23.80
CA PHE A 11 0.91 -77.00 -22.37
C PHE A 11 2.19 -76.18 -22.12
N LEU A 12 3.28 -76.45 -22.84
CA LEU A 12 4.52 -75.69 -22.76
C LEU A 12 4.34 -74.22 -23.25
N VAL A 13 3.59 -74.00 -24.32
CA VAL A 13 3.26 -72.68 -24.82
C VAL A 13 2.42 -71.91 -23.78
N MET A 14 1.42 -72.59 -23.21
CA MET A 14 0.57 -71.96 -22.19
C MET A 14 1.38 -71.66 -20.92
N LEU A 15 2.31 -72.48 -20.50
CA LEU A 15 3.23 -72.20 -19.39
C LEU A 15 4.17 -71.07 -19.70
N GLY A 16 4.66 -70.96 -20.94
CA GLY A 16 5.48 -69.83 -21.38
C GLY A 16 4.74 -68.52 -21.36
N ILE A 17 3.48 -68.49 -21.78
CA ILE A 17 2.60 -67.30 -21.71
C ILE A 17 2.35 -66.91 -20.26
N LEU A 18 2.06 -67.85 -19.38
CA LEU A 18 1.88 -67.61 -17.95
C LEU A 18 3.15 -67.07 -17.31
N ALA A 19 4.32 -67.63 -17.61
CA ALA A 19 5.59 -67.14 -17.11
C ALA A 19 5.89 -65.71 -17.60
N TYR A 20 5.62 -65.43 -18.86
CA TYR A 20 5.81 -64.09 -19.40
C TYR A 20 4.91 -63.04 -18.72
N ASN A 21 3.66 -63.36 -18.44
CA ASN A 21 2.72 -62.47 -17.74
C ASN A 21 2.96 -62.43 -16.21
N SER A 22 3.88 -63.22 -15.65
CA SER A 22 4.22 -63.21 -14.24
C SER A 22 5.19 -62.12 -13.85
N PHE A 23 5.83 -61.46 -14.81
CA PHE A 23 6.81 -60.42 -14.50
C PHE A 23 6.28 -59.04 -14.85
N TYR A 24 6.55 -58.05 -13.97
CA TYR A 24 6.26 -56.65 -14.21
C TYR A 24 7.44 -55.78 -13.77
N ILE A 25 7.57 -54.62 -14.35
CA ILE A 25 8.66 -53.67 -14.09
C ILE A 25 8.09 -52.44 -13.39
N VAL A 26 8.65 -52.10 -12.23
CA VAL A 26 8.35 -50.87 -11.52
C VAL A 26 9.40 -49.84 -11.91
N GLY A 27 8.93 -48.72 -12.52
CA GLY A 27 9.80 -47.61 -12.91
C GLY A 27 10.26 -46.82 -11.69
N GLN A 28 11.33 -46.01 -11.86
CA GLN A 28 11.85 -45.14 -10.78
C GLN A 28 10.83 -44.10 -10.31
N ASN A 29 9.92 -43.69 -11.20
CA ASN A 29 8.88 -42.70 -10.93
C ASN A 29 7.55 -43.29 -10.47
N GLN A 30 7.47 -44.63 -10.33
CA GLN A 30 6.26 -45.34 -10.04
C GLN A 30 6.40 -46.16 -8.74
N GLN A 31 5.27 -46.43 -8.17
CA GLN A 31 5.11 -47.39 -7.07
C GLN A 31 3.95 -48.33 -7.40
N ALA A 32 4.09 -49.55 -7.03
CA ALA A 32 3.12 -50.60 -7.36
C ALA A 32 2.38 -51.06 -6.11
N LEU A 33 1.10 -51.25 -6.23
CA LEU A 33 0.23 -51.90 -5.25
C LEU A 33 -0.23 -53.22 -5.81
N VAL A 34 0.17 -54.30 -5.17
CA VAL A 34 -0.22 -55.65 -5.56
C VAL A 34 -1.55 -56.02 -4.87
N LEU A 35 -2.54 -56.26 -5.69
CA LEU A 35 -3.87 -56.68 -5.24
C LEU A 35 -4.01 -58.17 -5.41
N ASN A 36 -4.41 -58.89 -4.38
CA ASN A 36 -4.71 -60.34 -4.41
C ASN A 36 -6.24 -60.51 -4.37
N PHE A 37 -6.83 -60.95 -5.50
CA PHE A 37 -8.29 -61.01 -5.71
C PHE A 37 -9.00 -59.69 -5.34
N GLY A 38 -8.41 -58.56 -5.74
CA GLY A 38 -8.93 -57.20 -5.46
C GLY A 38 -8.64 -56.67 -4.06
N LYS A 39 -8.01 -57.43 -3.18
CA LYS A 39 -7.59 -56.96 -1.84
C LYS A 39 -6.11 -56.56 -1.86
N PRO A 40 -5.75 -55.40 -1.35
CA PRO A 40 -4.37 -54.96 -1.28
C PRO A 40 -3.54 -55.93 -0.40
N SER A 41 -2.44 -56.44 -0.95
CA SER A 41 -1.60 -57.44 -0.33
C SER A 41 -0.18 -56.97 -0.04
N ALA A 42 0.43 -56.24 -0.98
CA ALA A 42 1.78 -55.74 -0.83
C ALA A 42 1.98 -54.42 -1.55
N GLN A 43 2.81 -53.55 -0.99
CA GLN A 43 3.24 -52.29 -1.59
C GLN A 43 4.70 -52.43 -1.99
N ILE A 44 5.02 -52.07 -3.24
CA ILE A 44 6.37 -52.16 -3.79
C ILE A 44 6.76 -50.75 -4.29
N SER A 45 7.71 -50.16 -3.60
CA SER A 45 8.22 -48.82 -3.92
C SER A 45 9.63 -48.85 -4.54
N GLU A 46 10.26 -50.01 -4.58
CA GLU A 46 11.59 -50.18 -5.15
C GLU A 46 11.49 -50.42 -6.64
N PRO A 47 12.25 -49.65 -7.46
CA PRO A 47 12.29 -49.86 -8.90
C PRO A 47 13.02 -51.14 -9.25
N GLY A 48 12.48 -51.86 -10.24
CA GLY A 48 13.09 -53.11 -10.68
C GLY A 48 12.09 -54.11 -11.28
N LEU A 49 12.60 -55.32 -11.54
CA LEU A 49 11.79 -56.42 -12.03
C LEU A 49 11.19 -57.18 -10.82
N HIS A 50 9.87 -57.28 -10.82
CA HIS A 50 9.12 -58.00 -9.79
C HIS A 50 8.28 -59.08 -10.42
N TRP A 51 7.87 -60.06 -9.62
CA TRP A 51 7.01 -61.13 -10.11
C TRP A 51 5.65 -61.10 -9.40
N MET A 52 4.62 -61.51 -10.12
CA MET A 52 3.27 -61.67 -9.61
C MET A 52 2.69 -63.00 -10.07
N ILE A 53 1.68 -63.52 -9.36
CA ILE A 53 0.92 -64.69 -9.76
C ILE A 53 -0.18 -64.23 -10.73
N PRO A 54 -0.07 -64.51 -12.04
CA PRO A 54 -1.09 -64.16 -12.99
C PRO A 54 -2.42 -64.80 -12.61
N ILE A 55 -3.56 -64.11 -12.90
CA ILE A 55 -4.94 -64.53 -12.56
C ILE A 55 -5.32 -64.22 -11.09
N ALA A 56 -4.44 -64.47 -10.09
CA ALA A 56 -4.74 -64.22 -8.70
C ALA A 56 -4.36 -62.79 -8.25
N GLN A 57 -3.33 -62.25 -8.86
CA GLN A 57 -2.80 -60.92 -8.52
C GLN A 57 -2.97 -59.94 -9.67
N ASN A 58 -3.34 -58.75 -9.31
CA ASN A 58 -3.36 -57.57 -10.20
C ASN A 58 -2.43 -56.51 -9.61
N VAL A 59 -1.75 -55.71 -10.45
CA VAL A 59 -0.82 -54.71 -10.04
C VAL A 59 -1.33 -53.34 -10.53
N GLU A 60 -1.62 -52.46 -9.58
CA GLU A 60 -1.96 -51.06 -9.87
C GLU A 60 -0.72 -50.18 -9.69
N MET A 61 -0.42 -49.37 -10.71
CA MET A 61 0.75 -48.50 -10.75
C MET A 61 0.34 -47.07 -10.45
N PHE A 62 0.99 -46.44 -9.48
CA PHE A 62 0.78 -45.05 -9.11
C PHE A 62 2.05 -44.23 -9.36
N ASP A 63 1.88 -43.00 -9.81
CA ASP A 63 3.00 -42.07 -10.00
C ASP A 63 3.49 -41.53 -8.64
N LYS A 64 4.80 -41.57 -8.42
CA LYS A 64 5.47 -41.09 -7.19
C LYS A 64 5.87 -39.60 -7.27
N ARG A 65 5.78 -39.01 -8.45
CA ARG A 65 6.11 -37.61 -8.68
C ARG A 65 5.01 -36.68 -8.17
N LEU A 66 5.32 -35.41 -8.18
CA LEU A 66 4.33 -34.37 -7.96
C LEU A 66 3.32 -34.34 -9.13
N LEU A 67 2.07 -34.57 -8.80
CA LEU A 67 0.94 -34.51 -9.73
C LEU A 67 0.25 -33.17 -9.63
N GLU A 68 -0.19 -32.64 -10.76
CA GLU A 68 -0.96 -31.41 -10.83
C GLU A 68 -2.45 -31.74 -10.88
N LEU A 69 -3.21 -31.01 -10.08
CA LEU A 69 -4.65 -31.05 -10.02
C LEU A 69 -5.20 -29.66 -10.38
N ASP A 70 -5.75 -29.51 -11.55
CA ASP A 70 -6.51 -28.33 -11.94
C ASP A 70 -7.93 -28.39 -11.36
N THR A 71 -8.36 -27.31 -10.73
CA THR A 71 -9.74 -27.18 -10.25
C THR A 71 -10.58 -26.44 -11.29
N THR A 72 -11.82 -26.83 -11.43
CA THR A 72 -12.76 -26.10 -12.28
C THR A 72 -13.02 -24.71 -11.67
N PRO A 73 -12.96 -23.61 -12.47
CA PRO A 73 -13.26 -22.28 -11.98
C PRO A 73 -14.64 -22.23 -11.30
N LYS A 74 -14.68 -21.83 -10.04
CA LYS A 74 -15.92 -21.73 -9.25
C LYS A 74 -16.14 -20.33 -8.71
N PRO A 75 -17.39 -19.84 -8.66
CA PRO A 75 -17.70 -18.56 -8.04
C PRO A 75 -17.54 -18.66 -6.52
N VAL A 76 -16.81 -17.69 -5.94
CA VAL A 76 -16.58 -17.53 -4.50
C VAL A 76 -16.97 -16.11 -4.10
N LEU A 77 -17.73 -15.98 -3.02
CA LEU A 77 -18.08 -14.71 -2.42
C LEU A 77 -17.05 -14.38 -1.34
N VAL A 78 -16.37 -13.25 -1.46
CA VAL A 78 -15.39 -12.75 -0.47
C VAL A 78 -16.06 -11.85 0.57
N SER A 79 -15.36 -11.53 1.66
CA SER A 79 -15.93 -10.82 2.83
C SER A 79 -16.48 -9.43 2.47
N ASP A 80 -15.94 -8.76 1.47
CA ASP A 80 -16.41 -7.46 0.95
C ASP A 80 -17.55 -7.59 -0.08
N GLN A 81 -18.29 -8.71 -0.03
CA GLN A 81 -19.48 -9.02 -0.86
C GLN A 81 -19.24 -9.02 -2.37
N LYS A 82 -18.00 -9.14 -2.79
CA LYS A 82 -17.67 -9.28 -4.20
C LYS A 82 -17.65 -10.76 -4.59
N GLN A 83 -18.34 -11.08 -5.68
CA GLN A 83 -18.30 -12.40 -6.27
C GLN A 83 -17.11 -12.49 -7.22
N LEU A 84 -16.25 -13.48 -7.00
CA LEU A 84 -15.07 -13.75 -7.83
C LEU A 84 -15.18 -15.13 -8.45
N VAL A 85 -14.75 -15.26 -9.69
CA VAL A 85 -14.51 -16.56 -10.32
C VAL A 85 -13.05 -16.91 -10.07
N VAL A 86 -12.82 -17.92 -9.22
CA VAL A 86 -11.49 -18.33 -8.80
C VAL A 86 -11.10 -19.59 -9.54
N ASP A 87 -9.96 -19.53 -10.22
CA ASP A 87 -9.29 -20.63 -10.87
C ASP A 87 -8.03 -20.98 -10.08
N ALA A 88 -7.89 -22.21 -9.65
CA ALA A 88 -6.79 -22.65 -8.81
C ALA A 88 -6.26 -24.02 -9.23
N PHE A 89 -5.04 -24.31 -8.85
CA PHE A 89 -4.44 -25.63 -8.98
C PHE A 89 -3.79 -26.04 -7.68
N ALA A 90 -3.71 -27.34 -7.48
CA ALA A 90 -2.99 -27.94 -6.37
C ALA A 90 -1.93 -28.88 -6.91
N ARG A 91 -0.82 -28.99 -6.20
CA ARG A 91 0.20 -30.02 -6.46
C ARG A 91 0.20 -30.98 -5.29
N TYR A 92 0.03 -32.24 -5.59
CA TYR A 92 -0.04 -33.30 -4.60
C TYR A 92 0.89 -34.46 -4.96
N ARG A 93 1.20 -35.26 -3.97
CA ARG A 93 1.98 -36.48 -4.12
C ARG A 93 1.28 -37.61 -3.39
N ILE A 94 1.36 -38.82 -3.96
CA ILE A 94 0.87 -40.05 -3.36
C ILE A 94 1.97 -40.60 -2.48
N ASP A 95 1.83 -40.50 -1.16
CA ASP A 95 2.83 -40.97 -0.21
C ASP A 95 2.55 -42.42 0.22
N ASP A 96 1.28 -42.83 0.35
CA ASP A 96 0.86 -44.17 0.73
C ASP A 96 -0.15 -44.73 -0.29
N PRO A 97 0.28 -45.55 -1.25
CA PRO A 97 -0.59 -46.15 -2.26
C PRO A 97 -1.71 -47.01 -1.70
N LEU A 98 -1.47 -47.65 -0.55
CA LEU A 98 -2.48 -48.52 0.09
C LEU A 98 -3.66 -47.67 0.57
N ARG A 99 -3.40 -46.62 1.35
CA ARG A 99 -4.44 -45.70 1.84
C ARG A 99 -5.10 -44.95 0.72
N PHE A 100 -4.30 -44.56 -0.29
CA PHE A 100 -4.80 -43.90 -1.49
C PHE A 100 -5.83 -44.78 -2.21
N PHE A 101 -5.50 -46.04 -2.49
CA PHE A 101 -6.40 -46.98 -3.15
C PHE A 101 -7.68 -47.24 -2.34
N GLN A 102 -7.54 -47.39 -1.03
CA GLN A 102 -8.68 -47.60 -0.12
C GLN A 102 -9.62 -46.40 -0.08
N SER A 103 -9.08 -45.18 -0.22
CA SER A 103 -9.84 -43.94 -0.11
C SER A 103 -10.46 -43.48 -1.42
N PHE A 104 -9.74 -43.66 -2.53
CA PHE A 104 -10.10 -43.11 -3.83
C PHE A 104 -10.35 -44.14 -4.91
N GLY A 105 -9.78 -45.31 -4.78
CA GLY A 105 -9.83 -46.42 -5.75
C GLY A 105 -8.96 -46.19 -6.97
N THR A 106 -9.18 -45.08 -7.69
CA THR A 106 -8.45 -44.73 -8.92
C THR A 106 -7.90 -43.31 -8.84
N GLU A 107 -6.95 -42.97 -9.73
CA GLU A 107 -6.40 -41.63 -9.81
C GLU A 107 -7.47 -40.57 -10.25
N GLU A 108 -8.40 -40.95 -11.14
CA GLU A 108 -9.52 -40.11 -11.51
C GLU A 108 -10.48 -39.84 -10.34
N GLY A 109 -10.76 -40.87 -9.54
CA GLY A 109 -11.54 -40.73 -8.31
C GLY A 109 -10.89 -39.80 -7.30
N ALA A 110 -9.56 -39.90 -7.19
CA ALA A 110 -8.78 -38.98 -6.37
C ALA A 110 -8.83 -37.55 -6.88
N ARG A 111 -8.64 -37.33 -8.17
CA ARG A 111 -8.74 -35.99 -8.80
C ARG A 111 -10.07 -35.32 -8.53
N ALA A 112 -11.17 -36.03 -8.68
CA ALA A 112 -12.52 -35.50 -8.42
C ALA A 112 -12.68 -35.08 -6.95
N ARG A 113 -12.37 -35.98 -6.00
CA ARG A 113 -12.51 -35.68 -4.58
C ARG A 113 -11.54 -34.61 -4.06
N LEU A 114 -10.28 -34.66 -4.48
CA LEU A 114 -9.29 -33.63 -4.12
C LEU A 114 -9.69 -32.26 -4.66
N SER A 115 -10.23 -32.17 -5.90
CA SER A 115 -10.76 -30.94 -6.46
C SER A 115 -11.88 -30.35 -5.59
N ASP A 116 -12.77 -31.20 -5.07
CA ASP A 116 -13.84 -30.74 -4.17
C ASP A 116 -13.32 -30.29 -2.80
N PHE A 117 -12.32 -30.99 -2.23
CA PHE A 117 -11.67 -30.53 -0.99
C PHE A 117 -11.00 -29.18 -1.19
N VAL A 118 -10.23 -29.00 -2.27
CA VAL A 118 -9.58 -27.74 -2.60
C VAL A 118 -10.62 -26.64 -2.79
N ALA A 119 -11.68 -26.89 -3.58
CA ALA A 119 -12.72 -25.90 -3.84
C ALA A 119 -13.51 -25.50 -2.59
N THR A 120 -13.77 -26.44 -1.69
CA THR A 120 -14.47 -26.19 -0.43
C THR A 120 -13.60 -25.35 0.53
N THR A 121 -12.33 -25.74 0.66
CA THR A 121 -11.36 -25.01 1.48
C THR A 121 -11.10 -23.60 0.94
N LEU A 122 -10.93 -23.46 -0.39
CA LEU A 122 -10.83 -22.16 -1.04
C LEU A 122 -12.04 -21.26 -0.68
N ARG A 123 -13.26 -21.79 -0.79
CA ARG A 123 -14.47 -21.03 -0.47
C ARG A 123 -14.50 -20.61 1.00
N SER A 124 -14.12 -21.48 1.91
CA SER A 124 -14.08 -21.20 3.35
C SER A 124 -13.06 -20.11 3.69
N VAL A 125 -11.83 -20.25 3.20
CA VAL A 125 -10.74 -19.29 3.52
C VAL A 125 -10.96 -17.94 2.83
N LEU A 126 -11.33 -17.94 1.55
CA LEU A 126 -11.54 -16.71 0.78
C LEU A 126 -12.81 -15.97 1.20
N GLY A 127 -13.83 -16.69 1.69
CA GLY A 127 -15.04 -16.06 2.23
C GLY A 127 -14.78 -15.15 3.42
N ASN A 128 -13.71 -15.39 4.17
CA ASN A 128 -13.27 -14.57 5.30
C ASN A 128 -12.22 -13.51 4.94
N ALA A 129 -11.73 -13.49 3.70
CA ALA A 129 -10.73 -12.55 3.22
C ALA A 129 -11.35 -11.47 2.33
N THR A 130 -10.77 -10.29 2.29
CA THR A 130 -11.15 -9.23 1.36
C THR A 130 -10.49 -9.42 -0.01
N PHE A 131 -11.08 -8.85 -1.05
CA PHE A 131 -10.49 -8.85 -2.38
C PHE A 131 -9.06 -8.28 -2.41
N ARG A 132 -8.80 -7.23 -1.62
CA ARG A 132 -7.47 -6.61 -1.53
C ARG A 132 -6.44 -7.55 -0.91
N GLU A 133 -6.79 -8.26 0.16
CA GLU A 133 -5.92 -9.24 0.80
C GLU A 133 -5.57 -10.39 -0.15
N LEU A 134 -6.55 -10.84 -0.93
CA LEU A 134 -6.36 -11.91 -1.92
C LEU A 134 -5.42 -11.52 -3.05
N VAL A 135 -5.57 -10.28 -3.58
CA VAL A 135 -4.82 -9.86 -4.78
C VAL A 135 -3.44 -9.32 -4.42
N ARG A 136 -3.29 -8.66 -3.26
CA ARG A 136 -2.10 -7.89 -2.96
C ARG A 136 -1.50 -8.19 -1.58
N ASP A 137 -2.25 -7.95 -0.50
CA ASP A 137 -1.64 -7.72 0.81
C ASP A 137 -1.22 -9.02 1.52
N LYS A 138 -2.03 -10.10 1.41
CA LYS A 138 -1.84 -11.36 2.16
C LYS A 138 -1.95 -12.62 1.30
N ARG A 139 -1.69 -12.50 0.01
CA ARG A 139 -1.85 -13.62 -0.94
C ARG A 139 -1.08 -14.88 -0.50
N GLU A 140 0.18 -14.74 -0.12
CA GLU A 140 1.00 -15.88 0.29
C GLU A 140 0.53 -16.53 1.60
N GLU A 141 0.08 -15.72 2.54
CA GLU A 141 -0.46 -16.20 3.81
C GLU A 141 -1.74 -17.00 3.58
N LEU A 142 -2.64 -16.49 2.73
CA LEU A 142 -3.86 -17.19 2.34
C LEU A 142 -3.56 -18.51 1.65
N MET A 143 -2.58 -18.55 0.72
CA MET A 143 -2.19 -19.79 0.05
C MET A 143 -1.63 -20.81 1.03
N ARG A 144 -0.78 -20.41 1.96
CA ARG A 144 -0.25 -21.31 3.01
C ARG A 144 -1.37 -21.85 3.89
N ARG A 145 -2.31 -20.99 4.29
CA ARG A 145 -3.46 -21.40 5.09
C ARG A 145 -4.33 -22.41 4.35
N ILE A 146 -4.65 -22.13 3.08
CA ILE A 146 -5.42 -23.04 2.22
C ILE A 146 -4.71 -24.39 2.11
N THR A 147 -3.39 -24.41 1.87
CA THR A 147 -2.60 -25.64 1.78
C THR A 147 -2.64 -26.43 3.10
N ALA A 148 -2.52 -25.76 4.24
CA ALA A 148 -2.60 -26.40 5.56
C ALA A 148 -3.99 -27.00 5.82
N ASP A 149 -5.04 -26.24 5.55
CA ASP A 149 -6.42 -26.67 5.76
C ASP A 149 -6.80 -27.83 4.81
N VAL A 150 -6.33 -27.81 3.55
CA VAL A 150 -6.51 -28.93 2.61
C VAL A 150 -5.77 -30.16 3.12
N ASN A 151 -4.51 -30.03 3.57
CA ASN A 151 -3.75 -31.15 4.13
C ASN A 151 -4.42 -31.74 5.37
N GLN A 152 -5.04 -30.93 6.19
CA GLN A 152 -5.82 -31.43 7.34
C GLN A 152 -7.01 -32.28 6.87
N ASN A 153 -7.71 -31.86 5.82
CA ASN A 153 -8.87 -32.58 5.26
C ASN A 153 -8.48 -33.86 4.55
N VAL A 154 -7.30 -33.93 3.94
CA VAL A 154 -6.80 -35.15 3.26
C VAL A 154 -5.90 -36.01 4.15
N SER A 155 -5.73 -35.62 5.40
CA SER A 155 -4.94 -36.37 6.36
C SER A 155 -5.43 -37.81 6.49
N GLY A 156 -4.53 -38.79 6.31
CA GLY A 156 -4.84 -40.21 6.37
C GLY A 156 -5.39 -40.84 5.08
N LEU A 157 -5.60 -40.05 4.00
CA LEU A 157 -6.06 -40.58 2.71
C LEU A 157 -4.93 -41.03 1.78
N GLY A 158 -3.68 -41.02 2.24
CA GLY A 158 -2.50 -41.46 1.50
C GLY A 158 -1.92 -40.46 0.53
N VAL A 159 -2.36 -39.18 0.59
CA VAL A 159 -1.85 -38.11 -0.24
C VAL A 159 -1.39 -36.94 0.62
N THR A 160 -0.39 -36.22 0.11
CA THR A 160 0.04 -34.93 0.69
C THR A 160 -0.01 -33.86 -0.37
N VAL A 161 -0.72 -32.75 -0.06
CA VAL A 161 -0.78 -31.57 -0.91
C VAL A 161 0.41 -30.67 -0.58
N VAL A 162 1.30 -30.47 -1.56
CA VAL A 162 2.53 -29.69 -1.38
C VAL A 162 2.22 -28.19 -1.38
N ASP A 163 1.43 -27.74 -2.36
CA ASP A 163 0.93 -26.38 -2.39
C ASP A 163 -0.40 -26.28 -3.14
N VAL A 164 -1.12 -25.20 -2.81
CA VAL A 164 -2.33 -24.77 -3.55
C VAL A 164 -2.11 -23.34 -3.99
N ARG A 165 -2.33 -23.08 -5.27
CA ARG A 165 -2.17 -21.72 -5.83
C ARG A 165 -3.36 -21.32 -6.67
N ILE A 166 -3.72 -20.04 -6.53
CA ILE A 166 -4.73 -19.42 -7.40
C ILE A 166 -4.05 -18.98 -8.68
N LYS A 167 -4.50 -19.50 -9.82
CA LYS A 167 -4.09 -19.07 -11.17
C LYS A 167 -4.65 -17.68 -11.47
N ARG A 168 -5.97 -17.53 -11.24
CA ARG A 168 -6.73 -16.35 -11.61
C ARG A 168 -7.90 -16.13 -10.66
N ALA A 169 -8.17 -14.89 -10.34
CA ALA A 169 -9.35 -14.49 -9.56
C ALA A 169 -9.95 -13.25 -10.25
N ASP A 170 -11.00 -13.49 -11.03
CA ASP A 170 -11.65 -12.46 -11.86
C ASP A 170 -13.05 -12.16 -11.37
N LEU A 171 -13.52 -10.97 -11.67
CA LEU A 171 -14.93 -10.63 -11.51
C LEU A 171 -15.75 -11.28 -12.63
N PRO A 172 -16.98 -11.75 -12.35
CA PRO A 172 -17.87 -12.24 -13.39
C PRO A 172 -18.04 -11.21 -14.51
N PRO A 173 -17.96 -11.61 -15.79
CA PRO A 173 -17.99 -10.67 -16.93
C PRO A 173 -19.22 -9.77 -16.94
N GLN A 174 -20.35 -10.28 -16.48
CA GLN A 174 -21.65 -9.57 -16.47
C GLN A 174 -21.64 -8.35 -15.52
N ASN A 175 -20.89 -8.39 -14.43
CA ASN A 175 -20.87 -7.34 -13.42
C ASN A 175 -19.58 -6.48 -13.45
N GLN A 176 -18.62 -6.87 -14.28
CA GLN A 176 -17.27 -6.29 -14.30
C GLN A 176 -17.29 -4.78 -14.57
N GLN A 177 -18.04 -4.33 -15.57
CA GLN A 177 -18.12 -2.91 -15.92
C GLN A 177 -18.79 -2.07 -14.81
N ALA A 178 -19.88 -2.57 -14.23
CA ALA A 178 -20.58 -1.87 -13.14
C ALA A 178 -19.70 -1.76 -11.87
N VAL A 179 -18.99 -2.84 -11.54
CA VAL A 179 -18.06 -2.85 -10.39
C VAL A 179 -16.89 -1.90 -10.63
N PHE A 180 -16.28 -1.88 -11.82
CA PHE A 180 -15.20 -0.96 -12.15
C PHE A 180 -15.67 0.50 -12.15
N ALA A 181 -16.86 0.80 -12.68
CA ALA A 181 -17.43 2.14 -12.63
C ALA A 181 -17.64 2.62 -11.18
N ARG A 182 -18.18 1.74 -10.33
CA ARG A 182 -18.35 2.01 -8.89
C ARG A 182 -17.01 2.23 -8.19
N MET A 183 -16.03 1.35 -8.39
CA MET A 183 -14.69 1.48 -7.81
C MET A 183 -14.00 2.78 -8.25
N LYS A 184 -14.13 3.15 -9.54
CA LYS A 184 -13.61 4.41 -10.06
C LYS A 184 -14.27 5.61 -9.36
N SER A 185 -15.58 5.60 -9.20
CA SER A 185 -16.32 6.67 -8.50
C SER A 185 -15.93 6.76 -7.02
N GLU A 186 -15.77 5.63 -6.33
CA GLU A 186 -15.31 5.59 -4.93
C GLU A 186 -13.88 6.16 -4.80
N ARG A 187 -12.97 5.78 -5.70
CA ARG A 187 -11.61 6.33 -5.70
C ARG A 187 -11.55 7.81 -6.03
N GLN A 188 -12.39 8.28 -6.93
CA GLN A 188 -12.49 9.71 -7.22
C GLN A 188 -12.99 10.49 -6.01
N ARG A 189 -13.97 9.94 -5.29
CA ARG A 189 -14.51 10.54 -4.06
C ARG A 189 -13.46 10.59 -2.95
N GLU A 190 -12.78 9.48 -2.70
CA GLU A 190 -11.68 9.41 -1.73
C GLU A 190 -10.56 10.40 -2.05
N ALA A 191 -10.15 10.47 -3.32
CA ALA A 191 -9.13 11.44 -3.76
C ALA A 191 -9.59 12.90 -3.64
N ALA A 192 -10.88 13.17 -3.85
CA ALA A 192 -11.44 14.52 -3.65
C ALA A 192 -11.46 14.89 -2.16
N GLU A 193 -11.82 13.96 -1.29
CA GLU A 193 -11.79 14.14 0.17
C GLU A 193 -10.38 14.45 0.68
N TRP A 194 -9.40 13.66 0.28
CA TRP A 194 -8.00 13.91 0.66
C TRP A 194 -7.47 15.24 0.15
N ARG A 195 -7.84 15.64 -1.07
CA ARG A 195 -7.49 16.97 -1.61
C ARG A 195 -8.16 18.09 -0.80
N ALA A 196 -9.45 17.97 -0.50
CA ALA A 196 -10.17 18.96 0.29
C ALA A 196 -9.57 19.10 1.71
N LYS A 197 -9.23 18.01 2.38
CA LYS A 197 -8.50 18.03 3.66
C LYS A 197 -7.13 18.68 3.55
N GLY A 198 -6.40 18.40 2.48
CA GLY A 198 -5.11 19.03 2.21
C GLY A 198 -5.21 20.55 1.99
N GLU A 199 -6.22 21.01 1.25
CA GLU A 199 -6.50 22.43 1.03
C GLU A 199 -6.94 23.13 2.32
N GLU A 200 -7.77 22.49 3.13
CA GLU A 200 -8.17 22.98 4.45
C GLU A 200 -6.95 23.21 5.34
N GLN A 201 -6.10 22.19 5.49
CA GLN A 201 -4.87 22.28 6.28
C GLN A 201 -3.92 23.36 5.74
N SER A 202 -3.77 23.45 4.42
CA SER A 202 -2.96 24.49 3.80
C SER A 202 -3.51 25.90 4.11
N ARG A 203 -4.82 26.09 4.06
CA ARG A 203 -5.46 27.37 4.42
C ARG A 203 -5.25 27.75 5.88
N ILE A 204 -5.41 26.79 6.79
CA ILE A 204 -5.17 26.98 8.23
C ILE A 204 -3.72 27.41 8.49
N ILE A 205 -2.75 26.66 7.95
CA ILE A 205 -1.33 26.94 8.13
C ILE A 205 -0.96 28.33 7.56
N ARG A 206 -1.47 28.66 6.35
CA ARG A 206 -1.22 29.98 5.73
C ARG A 206 -1.86 31.10 6.52
N ALA A 207 -3.08 30.93 7.02
CA ALA A 207 -3.77 31.93 7.83
C ALA A 207 -3.03 32.17 9.15
N GLU A 208 -2.56 31.14 9.80
CA GLU A 208 -1.77 31.23 11.03
C GLU A 208 -0.41 31.91 10.77
N ALA A 209 0.30 31.53 9.72
CA ALA A 209 1.55 32.17 9.33
C ALA A 209 1.35 33.65 9.03
N ASN A 210 0.34 34.00 8.25
CA ASN A 210 0.02 35.41 7.93
C ASN A 210 -0.35 36.21 9.18
N ARG A 211 -1.15 35.62 10.09
CA ARG A 211 -1.45 36.25 11.39
C ARG A 211 -0.17 36.52 12.18
N ASN A 212 0.72 35.52 12.25
CA ASN A 212 1.97 35.66 12.98
C ASN A 212 2.87 36.74 12.37
N VAL A 213 2.94 36.85 11.03
CA VAL A 213 3.66 37.92 10.34
C VAL A 213 3.07 39.28 10.69
N VAL A 214 1.74 39.44 10.65
CA VAL A 214 1.07 40.72 10.99
C VAL A 214 1.35 41.11 12.44
N VAL A 215 1.22 40.17 13.39
CA VAL A 215 1.49 40.43 14.80
C VAL A 215 2.96 40.79 15.05
N LEU A 216 3.87 40.05 14.43
CA LEU A 216 5.31 40.32 14.56
C LEU A 216 5.68 41.67 14.00
N THR A 217 5.18 42.02 12.81
CA THR A 217 5.43 43.34 12.17
C THR A 217 4.83 44.47 12.99
N ALA A 218 3.60 44.30 13.50
CA ALA A 218 2.95 45.32 14.34
C ALA A 218 3.73 45.54 15.66
N ASN A 219 4.21 44.47 16.30
CA ASN A 219 5.02 44.59 17.51
C ASN A 219 6.36 45.26 17.21
N ALA A 220 7.05 44.89 16.14
CA ALA A 220 8.31 45.51 15.74
C ALA A 220 8.11 47.03 15.42
N THR A 221 7.03 47.38 14.75
CA THR A 221 6.67 48.80 14.48
C THR A 221 6.40 49.53 15.78
N LYS A 222 5.59 48.97 16.68
CA LYS A 222 5.33 49.52 18.02
C LYS A 222 6.63 49.78 18.79
N ASP A 223 7.51 48.80 18.86
CA ASP A 223 8.77 48.91 19.59
C ASP A 223 9.69 49.96 18.96
N SER A 224 9.73 50.03 17.62
CA SER A 224 10.46 51.05 16.88
C SER A 224 9.93 52.48 17.18
N GLU A 225 8.61 52.66 17.12
CA GLU A 225 8.01 53.97 17.42
C GLU A 225 8.15 54.35 18.89
N SER A 226 8.08 53.39 19.85
CA SER A 226 8.37 53.61 21.26
C SER A 226 9.80 54.10 21.46
N THR A 227 10.79 53.38 20.90
CA THR A 227 12.21 53.73 20.98
C THR A 227 12.48 55.08 20.34
N ARG A 228 11.85 55.39 19.19
CA ARG A 228 11.95 56.70 18.55
C ARG A 228 11.36 57.79 19.40
N GLY A 229 10.16 57.57 19.95
CA GLY A 229 9.53 58.52 20.86
C GLY A 229 10.34 58.83 22.13
N GLU A 230 10.90 57.79 22.74
CA GLU A 230 11.81 57.94 23.88
C GLU A 230 13.08 58.74 23.50
N GLY A 231 13.66 58.47 22.34
CA GLY A 231 14.78 59.20 21.80
C GLY A 231 14.47 60.66 21.55
N GLU A 232 13.32 60.95 20.95
CA GLU A 232 12.85 62.34 20.74
C GLU A 232 12.55 63.07 22.04
N ALA A 233 11.91 62.41 23.02
CA ALA A 233 11.66 62.97 24.34
C ALA A 233 12.96 63.29 25.08
N ASN A 234 13.92 62.38 25.05
CA ASN A 234 15.26 62.63 25.64
C ASN A 234 15.98 63.76 24.94
N SER A 235 15.97 63.80 23.60
CA SER A 235 16.56 64.90 22.82
C SER A 235 15.93 66.25 23.17
N ASN A 236 14.58 66.30 23.20
CA ASN A 236 13.88 67.49 23.59
C ASN A 236 14.18 67.94 25.03
N THR A 237 14.29 67.01 25.97
CA THR A 237 14.63 67.28 27.35
C THR A 237 16.05 67.87 27.48
N VAL A 238 17.03 67.25 26.81
CA VAL A 238 18.42 67.74 26.78
C VAL A 238 18.50 69.14 26.12
N MET A 239 17.81 69.33 24.98
CA MET A 239 17.76 70.62 24.31
C MET A 239 17.09 71.67 25.17
N ALA A 240 15.92 71.37 25.76
CA ALA A 240 15.25 72.35 26.66
C ALA A 240 16.11 72.74 27.85
N ALA A 241 16.81 71.78 28.47
CA ALA A 241 17.76 72.09 29.56
C ALA A 241 18.95 72.92 29.11
N ALA A 242 19.45 72.72 27.90
CA ALA A 242 20.54 73.51 27.34
C ALA A 242 20.05 74.95 27.00
N PHE A 243 18.88 75.08 26.38
CA PHE A 243 18.33 76.37 25.97
C PHE A 243 17.78 77.22 27.11
N SER A 244 17.36 76.60 28.22
CA SER A 244 16.94 77.34 29.40
C SER A 244 18.09 78.07 30.13
N LYS A 245 19.36 77.81 29.79
CA LYS A 245 20.52 78.48 30.34
C LYS A 245 20.70 79.87 29.85
N ASP A 246 20.31 80.13 28.58
CA ASP A 246 20.31 81.47 27.98
C ASP A 246 19.15 81.64 26.96
N PRO A 247 17.95 82.07 27.39
CA PRO A 247 16.77 82.17 26.57
C PRO A 247 16.89 83.18 25.42
N ASP A 248 17.65 84.23 25.63
CA ASP A 248 17.82 85.30 24.64
C ASP A 248 18.70 84.82 23.49
N PHE A 249 19.80 84.13 23.80
CA PHE A 249 20.61 83.49 22.77
C PHE A 249 19.85 82.42 22.02
N PHE A 250 19.02 81.66 22.69
CA PHE A 250 18.22 80.60 22.03
C PHE A 250 17.19 81.21 21.07
N ALA A 251 16.49 82.33 21.46
CA ALA A 251 15.59 82.98 20.62
C ALA A 251 16.27 83.56 19.34
N PHE A 252 17.46 84.13 19.50
CA PHE A 252 18.29 84.52 18.38
C PHE A 252 18.66 83.34 17.45
N TYR A 253 19.22 82.26 18.04
CA TYR A 253 19.67 81.13 17.30
C TYR A 253 18.51 80.46 16.51
N ARG A 254 17.34 80.30 17.15
CA ARG A 254 16.13 79.73 16.52
C ARG A 254 15.65 80.61 15.38
N SER A 255 15.69 81.95 15.51
CA SER A 255 15.32 82.86 14.44
C SER A 255 16.29 82.78 13.26
N MET A 256 17.62 82.62 13.51
CA MET A 256 18.60 82.45 12.46
C MET A 256 18.40 81.11 11.72
N LYS A 257 18.11 80.04 12.42
CA LYS A 257 17.79 78.74 11.82
C LYS A 257 16.47 78.75 11.02
N ALA A 258 15.50 79.48 11.49
CA ALA A 258 14.24 79.72 10.76
C ALA A 258 14.47 80.50 9.46
N TYR A 259 15.35 81.54 9.52
CA TYR A 259 15.73 82.24 8.30
C TYR A 259 16.48 81.35 7.32
N GLU A 260 17.44 80.59 7.75
CA GLU A 260 18.16 79.61 6.90
C GLU A 260 17.21 78.60 6.23
N GLY A 261 16.24 78.10 6.98
CA GLY A 261 15.26 77.13 6.46
C GLY A 261 14.20 77.73 5.53
N SER A 262 13.78 78.98 5.80
CA SER A 262 12.73 79.63 5.02
C SER A 262 13.23 80.40 3.77
N LEU A 263 14.53 80.75 3.77
CA LEU A 263 15.16 81.51 2.67
C LEU A 263 15.93 80.62 1.68
N GLN A 264 15.75 79.30 1.73
CA GLN A 264 16.31 78.38 0.73
C GLN A 264 15.62 78.66 -0.63
N ALA A 265 16.44 78.81 -1.63
CA ALA A 265 16.06 79.26 -2.97
C ALA A 265 15.34 78.17 -3.78
N ASN A 266 14.12 77.79 -3.43
CA ASN A 266 13.23 77.07 -4.30
C ASN A 266 11.78 77.48 -4.07
N ASP A 267 11.35 78.43 -4.91
CA ASP A 267 9.97 78.62 -5.32
C ASP A 267 8.89 79.09 -4.32
N THR A 268 9.27 79.58 -3.14
CA THR A 268 8.30 80.12 -2.19
C THR A 268 8.49 81.66 -2.08
N ARG A 269 7.56 82.43 -2.67
CA ARG A 269 7.50 83.85 -2.45
C ARG A 269 6.71 84.17 -1.19
N VAL A 270 7.42 84.53 -0.13
CA VAL A 270 6.77 84.98 1.09
C VAL A 270 6.73 86.48 1.15
N LEU A 271 5.53 87.00 1.15
CA LEU A 271 5.30 88.45 1.34
C LEU A 271 5.18 88.72 2.86
N LEU A 272 6.23 89.19 3.43
CA LEU A 272 6.24 89.57 4.84
C LEU A 272 6.52 91.07 5.00
N SER A 273 5.85 91.72 5.99
CA SER A 273 6.17 93.09 6.35
C SER A 273 7.55 93.16 7.00
N PRO A 274 8.39 94.14 6.65
CA PRO A 274 9.68 94.35 7.31
C PRO A 274 9.60 94.49 8.84
N ASP A 275 8.47 95.01 9.35
CA ASP A 275 8.23 95.23 10.79
C ASP A 275 7.62 93.99 11.51
N SER A 276 7.56 92.82 10.83
CA SER A 276 7.06 91.62 11.42
C SER A 276 8.04 91.04 12.50
N GLU A 277 7.47 90.40 13.51
CA GLU A 277 8.23 89.74 14.60
C GLU A 277 9.22 88.74 14.04
N PHE A 278 8.99 88.19 12.84
CA PHE A 278 9.86 87.26 12.14
C PHE A 278 11.21 87.91 11.79
N PHE A 279 11.29 89.18 11.40
CA PHE A 279 12.52 89.89 11.04
C PHE A 279 13.18 90.66 12.19
N LYS A 280 12.73 90.48 13.44
CA LYS A 280 13.20 91.12 14.64
C LYS A 280 14.72 91.15 14.77
N TYR A 281 15.39 90.00 14.58
CA TYR A 281 16.83 89.87 14.66
C TYR A 281 17.58 90.18 13.34
N PHE A 282 16.85 90.39 12.25
CA PHE A 282 17.46 90.85 11.00
C PHE A 282 17.75 92.30 10.97
N THR A 283 16.93 93.11 11.66
CA THR A 283 17.08 94.59 11.76
C THR A 283 17.91 95.01 12.97
N ASP A 284 17.87 94.33 14.11
CA ASP A 284 18.65 94.61 15.31
C ASP A 284 19.17 93.27 15.91
N PRO A 285 20.50 93.08 16.07
CA PRO A 285 21.10 91.90 16.71
C PRO A 285 20.60 91.63 18.13
N ASN A 286 20.22 92.70 18.88
CA ASN A 286 19.69 92.60 20.23
C ASN A 286 18.19 92.38 20.30
N GLY A 287 17.48 92.30 19.11
CA GLY A 287 16.06 92.05 19.03
C GLY A 287 15.18 93.15 19.62
N LYS A 288 15.66 94.34 19.73
CA LYS A 288 14.82 95.52 20.12
C LYS A 288 14.06 96.01 18.90
N MET A 289 12.72 95.85 18.88
CA MET A 289 11.92 96.47 17.88
C MET A 289 12.06 98.01 17.98
N ALA A 290 12.38 98.65 16.87
CA ALA A 290 12.31 100.13 16.82
C ALA A 290 10.85 100.55 17.06
N THR A 291 10.61 101.32 18.10
CA THR A 291 9.32 101.90 18.39
C THR A 291 8.95 102.77 17.20
N PRO A 292 7.76 102.59 16.57
CA PRO A 292 7.41 103.42 15.46
C PRO A 292 7.36 104.90 15.90
N ALA A 293 8.13 105.72 15.22
CA ALA A 293 8.06 107.14 15.43
C ALA A 293 6.67 107.66 15.07
N LYS A 294 6.02 108.35 15.98
CA LYS A 294 4.69 108.95 15.90
C LYS A 294 4.64 110.02 14.84
#